data_2d4e8cfc96ae74fee221d6fc3423010c
#
_entry.id   2d4e8cfc96ae74fee221d6fc3423010c
#
_cell.length_a   1.000
_cell.length_b   1.000
_cell.length_c   1.000
_cell.angle_alpha   90.00
_cell.angle_beta   90.00
_cell.angle_gamma   90.00
#
_symmetry.space_group_name_H-M   'P 1'
#
loop_
_entity.id
_entity.type
_entity.pdbx_description
1 polymer ?
#
loop_
_entity_poly.entity_id
_entity_poly.type
_entity_poly.pdbx_seq_one_letter_code
_entity_poly.pdbx_strand_id
1 'polypeptide(L)'
;RLDYLDLYLIHWPLPKRDNYIEAWQALIEAKKRGLVRSIGVSNFEKAHLDKIIKATGVVPAVNQNEIHPYWPQKDLVAINQKYNILTEAWSPLGRGNQAELSEATINILAEKYNKNNGQIIIKWLLQRGILPVVKSASPQNQRANLNVFDFQLTSDDMKQLDQLGRADGRVDNQDPKTY
;
A
#
# COMPACT_ATOMS: atom_id res chain seq x y z
N ARG A 1 27.24 -3.38 -8.04
CA ARG A 1 27.21 -2.08 -7.36
C ARG A 1 26.15 -1.24 -8.03
N LEU A 2 25.39 -0.47 -7.23
CA LEU A 2 24.48 0.55 -7.72
C LEU A 2 25.06 1.91 -7.35
N ASP A 3 24.90 2.90 -8.23
CA ASP A 3 25.36 4.27 -7.97
C ASP A 3 24.36 5.03 -7.10
N TYR A 4 23.08 4.68 -7.21
CA TYR A 4 21.98 5.24 -6.40
C TYR A 4 20.82 4.25 -6.28
N LEU A 5 19.88 4.58 -5.40
CA LEU A 5 18.56 3.93 -5.28
C LEU A 5 17.48 4.89 -5.75
N ASP A 6 16.45 4.39 -6.43
CA ASP A 6 15.31 5.23 -6.83
C ASP A 6 14.40 5.54 -5.64
N LEU A 7 14.14 4.55 -4.78
CA LEU A 7 13.30 4.70 -3.60
C LEU A 7 13.89 3.93 -2.41
N TYR A 8 13.92 4.56 -1.24
CA TYR A 8 14.31 3.91 0.01
C TYR A 8 13.31 4.22 1.11
N LEU A 9 12.83 3.17 1.81
CA LEU A 9 11.76 3.27 2.81
C LEU A 9 12.26 2.87 4.20
N ILE A 10 11.78 3.57 5.25
CA ILE A 10 11.78 3.01 6.61
C ILE A 10 10.69 1.93 6.64
N HIS A 11 11.05 0.68 6.95
CA HIS A 11 10.15 -0.47 6.85
C HIS A 11 9.02 -0.47 7.90
N TRP A 12 9.33 -0.09 9.14
CA TRP A 12 8.40 0.04 10.26
C TRP A 12 8.80 1.19 11.18
N PRO A 13 7.81 1.88 11.80
CA PRO A 13 8.12 2.96 12.75
C PRO A 13 8.76 2.45 14.05
N LEU A 14 8.43 1.22 14.48
CA LEU A 14 8.88 0.63 15.74
C LEU A 14 8.80 1.61 16.91
N PRO A 15 7.60 2.09 17.30
CA PRO A 15 7.45 3.22 18.22
C PRO A 15 8.07 2.96 19.61
N LYS A 16 8.18 1.71 20.02
CA LYS A 16 8.87 1.34 21.28
C LYS A 16 10.38 1.64 21.28
N ARG A 17 11.01 1.69 20.09
CA ARG A 17 12.43 2.06 19.93
C ARG A 17 12.62 3.55 19.82
N ASP A 18 11.60 4.28 19.42
CA ASP A 18 11.50 5.74 19.24
C ASP A 18 12.67 6.36 18.45
N ASN A 19 13.25 5.63 17.51
CA ASN A 19 14.41 6.05 16.71
C ASN A 19 14.09 6.33 15.24
N TYR A 20 12.80 6.30 14.84
CA TYR A 20 12.41 6.49 13.44
C TYR A 20 12.58 7.94 12.95
N ILE A 21 12.66 8.94 13.87
CA ILE A 21 13.01 10.33 13.52
C ILE A 21 14.46 10.40 13.05
N GLU A 22 15.39 9.80 13.81
CA GLU A 22 16.80 9.73 13.44
C GLU A 22 17.01 8.97 12.14
N ALA A 23 16.31 7.85 11.96
CA ALA A 23 16.32 7.11 10.71
C ALA A 23 15.82 7.96 9.53
N TRP A 24 14.76 8.76 9.75
CA TRP A 24 14.24 9.68 8.73
C TRP A 24 15.24 10.78 8.38
N GLN A 25 15.91 11.37 9.38
CA GLN A 25 16.98 12.35 9.16
C GLN A 25 18.14 11.76 8.36
N ALA A 26 18.52 10.51 8.64
CA ALA A 26 19.56 9.81 7.87
C ALA A 26 19.16 9.60 6.40
N LEU A 27 17.88 9.28 6.12
CA LEU A 27 17.37 9.18 4.74
C LEU A 27 17.36 10.54 4.02
N ILE A 28 17.00 11.63 4.73
CA ILE A 28 17.08 12.99 4.19
C ILE A 28 18.52 13.32 3.77
N GLU A 29 19.48 12.98 4.62
CA GLU A 29 20.90 13.20 4.31
C GLU A 29 21.37 12.33 3.12
N ALA A 30 20.97 11.07 3.07
CA ALA A 30 21.27 10.20 1.94
C ALA A 30 20.70 10.74 0.61
N LYS A 31 19.48 11.33 0.65
CA LYS A 31 18.89 12.01 -0.51
C LYS A 31 19.69 13.25 -0.91
N LYS A 32 20.09 14.09 0.03
CA LYS A 32 20.93 15.28 -0.25
C LYS A 32 22.25 14.92 -0.92
N ARG A 33 22.84 13.78 -0.52
CA ARG A 33 24.09 13.25 -1.09
C ARG A 33 23.89 12.56 -2.45
N GLY A 34 22.67 12.48 -2.98
CA GLY A 34 22.37 11.84 -4.26
C GLY A 34 22.38 10.30 -4.23
N LEU A 35 22.50 9.69 -3.05
CA LEU A 35 22.50 8.23 -2.91
C LEU A 35 21.10 7.63 -3.11
N VAL A 36 20.05 8.43 -2.91
CA VAL A 36 18.66 8.04 -3.06
C VAL A 36 17.89 9.16 -3.77
N ARG A 37 17.07 8.83 -4.75
CA ARG A 37 16.22 9.80 -5.48
C ARG A 37 14.98 10.19 -4.68
N SER A 38 14.30 9.19 -4.10
CA SER A 38 13.09 9.37 -3.31
C SER A 38 13.17 8.61 -2.01
N ILE A 39 12.67 9.22 -0.93
CA ILE A 39 12.62 8.61 0.39
C ILE A 39 11.18 8.54 0.87
N GLY A 40 10.84 7.48 1.58
CA GLY A 40 9.51 7.23 2.08
C GLY A 40 9.51 6.37 3.32
N VAL A 41 8.33 5.94 3.68
CA VAL A 41 8.09 5.13 4.88
C VAL A 41 7.16 3.97 4.56
N SER A 42 7.10 2.99 5.45
CA SER A 42 6.16 1.89 5.39
C SER A 42 5.54 1.66 6.77
N ASN A 43 4.23 1.37 6.79
CA ASN A 43 3.46 1.13 8.01
C ASN A 43 3.38 2.33 8.98
N PHE A 44 3.54 3.55 8.47
CA PHE A 44 3.39 4.75 9.28
C PHE A 44 1.93 5.16 9.37
N GLU A 45 1.45 5.31 10.60
CA GLU A 45 0.16 5.89 10.93
C GLU A 45 0.26 7.42 11.01
N LYS A 46 -0.90 8.11 11.08
CA LYS A 46 -0.94 9.59 11.17
C LYS A 46 0.00 10.17 12.22
N ALA A 47 0.02 9.61 13.43
CA ALA A 47 0.86 10.11 14.52
C ALA A 47 2.36 10.03 14.19
N HIS A 48 2.78 8.95 13.52
CA HIS A 48 4.18 8.77 13.09
C HIS A 48 4.55 9.77 11.98
N LEU A 49 3.65 9.97 11.00
CA LEU A 49 3.83 10.95 9.92
C LEU A 49 3.93 12.37 10.48
N ASP A 50 3.00 12.76 11.34
CA ASP A 50 3.02 14.08 11.99
C ASP A 50 4.35 14.34 12.71
N LYS A 51 4.85 13.34 13.44
CA LYS A 51 6.08 13.46 14.25
C LYS A 51 7.31 13.68 13.37
N ILE A 52 7.49 12.90 12.30
CA ILE A 52 8.64 13.06 11.39
C ILE A 52 8.55 14.36 10.58
N ILE A 53 7.36 14.72 10.10
CA ILE A 53 7.14 15.95 9.33
C ILE A 53 7.38 17.18 10.22
N LYS A 54 6.84 17.19 11.45
CA LYS A 54 7.07 18.29 12.41
C LYS A 54 8.54 18.43 12.77
N ALA A 55 9.25 17.32 12.94
CA ALA A 55 10.67 17.34 13.35
C ALA A 55 11.62 17.79 12.24
N THR A 56 11.27 17.57 10.96
CA THR A 56 12.23 17.73 9.84
C THR A 56 11.75 18.67 8.74
N GLY A 57 10.47 19.00 8.68
CA GLY A 57 9.85 19.73 7.58
C GLY A 57 9.75 18.94 6.26
N VAL A 58 10.20 17.69 6.23
CA VAL A 58 10.24 16.85 5.02
C VAL A 58 9.11 15.84 5.04
N VAL A 59 8.32 15.84 3.96
CA VAL A 59 7.21 14.90 3.75
C VAL A 59 7.72 13.67 3.01
N PRO A 60 7.36 12.44 3.44
CA PRO A 60 7.66 11.22 2.69
C PRO A 60 7.04 11.25 1.28
N ALA A 61 7.77 10.76 0.28
CA ALA A 61 7.22 10.61 -1.07
C ALA A 61 6.17 9.47 -1.12
N VAL A 62 6.38 8.43 -0.32
CA VAL A 62 5.58 7.20 -0.30
C VAL A 62 5.33 6.79 1.15
N ASN A 63 4.12 6.27 1.42
CA ASN A 63 3.81 5.46 2.59
C ASN A 63 3.24 4.12 2.12
N GLN A 64 4.01 3.04 2.30
CA GLN A 64 3.61 1.70 1.88
C GLN A 64 2.90 0.99 3.04
N ASN A 65 1.63 0.65 2.87
CA ASN A 65 0.78 0.11 3.94
C ASN A 65 0.11 -1.21 3.51
N GLU A 66 -0.29 -2.02 4.49
CA GLU A 66 -1.17 -3.16 4.22
C GLU A 66 -2.52 -2.64 3.73
N ILE A 67 -2.86 -2.92 2.46
CA ILE A 67 -4.16 -2.53 1.91
C ILE A 67 -4.65 -3.60 0.93
N HIS A 68 -5.83 -4.15 1.22
CA HIS A 68 -6.56 -5.11 0.41
C HIS A 68 -8.06 -5.03 0.76
N PRO A 69 -8.97 -5.73 0.06
CA PRO A 69 -10.41 -5.59 0.30
C PRO A 69 -10.87 -5.81 1.74
N TYR A 70 -10.28 -6.76 2.47
CA TYR A 70 -10.60 -6.97 3.88
C TYR A 70 -9.97 -5.94 4.83
N TRP A 71 -8.93 -5.21 4.37
CA TRP A 71 -8.26 -4.15 5.13
C TRP A 71 -8.07 -2.89 4.29
N PRO A 72 -9.16 -2.15 3.97
CA PRO A 72 -9.14 -1.06 2.97
C PRO A 72 -8.47 0.23 3.43
N GLN A 73 -8.24 0.43 4.73
CA GLN A 73 -7.55 1.56 5.36
C GLN A 73 -7.98 2.96 4.84
N LYS A 74 -9.28 3.20 4.71
CA LYS A 74 -9.83 4.44 4.11
C LYS A 74 -9.28 5.70 4.76
N ASP A 75 -9.22 5.74 6.09
CA ASP A 75 -8.76 6.92 6.83
C ASP A 75 -7.26 7.19 6.60
N LEU A 76 -6.43 6.14 6.59
CA LEU A 76 -5.00 6.29 6.35
C LEU A 76 -4.72 6.73 4.92
N VAL A 77 -5.44 6.19 3.94
CA VAL A 77 -5.35 6.63 2.53
C VAL A 77 -5.72 8.11 2.41
N ALA A 78 -6.79 8.57 3.06
CA ALA A 78 -7.18 9.98 3.08
C ALA A 78 -6.12 10.87 3.75
N ILE A 79 -5.46 10.40 4.80
CA ILE A 79 -4.35 11.11 5.46
C ILE A 79 -3.15 11.22 4.51
N ASN A 80 -2.75 10.14 3.85
CA ASN A 80 -1.67 10.17 2.88
C ASN A 80 -1.97 11.16 1.75
N GLN A 81 -3.17 11.14 1.20
CA GLN A 81 -3.61 12.09 0.16
C GLN A 81 -3.53 13.55 0.64
N LYS A 82 -3.98 13.82 1.87
CA LYS A 82 -3.91 15.17 2.47
C LYS A 82 -2.48 15.70 2.56
N TYR A 83 -1.50 14.82 2.79
CA TYR A 83 -0.08 15.17 2.86
C TYR A 83 0.64 15.09 1.52
N ASN A 84 -0.06 14.80 0.42
CA ASN A 84 0.52 14.52 -0.90
C ASN A 84 1.53 13.36 -0.88
N ILE A 85 1.27 12.36 -0.05
CA ILE A 85 2.06 11.13 0.06
C ILE A 85 1.42 10.09 -0.85
N LEU A 86 2.19 9.49 -1.76
CA LEU A 86 1.72 8.36 -2.56
C LEU A 86 1.50 7.15 -1.64
N THR A 87 0.32 6.54 -1.75
CA THR A 87 0.03 5.30 -1.03
C THR A 87 0.43 4.11 -1.88
N GLU A 88 1.27 3.23 -1.34
CA GLU A 88 1.51 1.89 -1.87
C GLU A 88 0.82 0.84 -1.02
N ALA A 89 0.32 -0.22 -1.65
CA ALA A 89 -0.30 -1.35 -0.97
C ALA A 89 0.65 -2.55 -0.96
N TRP A 90 1.12 -2.96 0.22
CA TRP A 90 1.71 -4.28 0.37
C TRP A 90 0.64 -5.32 0.68
N SER A 91 0.91 -6.58 0.32
CA SER A 91 -0.05 -7.70 0.39
C SER A 91 -1.41 -7.39 -0.25
N PRO A 92 -1.48 -6.76 -1.43
CA PRO A 92 -2.74 -6.32 -2.03
C PRO A 92 -3.72 -7.47 -2.33
N LEU A 93 -3.23 -8.70 -2.40
CA LEU A 93 -4.01 -9.94 -2.60
C LEU A 93 -4.07 -10.79 -1.32
N GLY A 94 -4.03 -10.15 -0.12
CA GLY A 94 -4.15 -10.84 1.16
C GLY A 94 -3.12 -11.95 1.39
N ARG A 95 -1.91 -11.86 0.82
CA ARG A 95 -0.89 -12.95 0.78
C ARG A 95 -1.40 -14.26 0.18
N GLY A 96 -2.38 -14.21 -0.70
CA GLY A 96 -3.00 -15.41 -1.27
C GLY A 96 -4.03 -16.06 -0.34
N ASN A 97 -4.59 -15.30 0.59
CA ASN A 97 -5.70 -15.74 1.43
C ASN A 97 -6.85 -16.20 0.55
N GLN A 98 -7.13 -17.51 0.55
CA GLN A 98 -8.15 -18.11 -0.31
C GLN A 98 -9.55 -17.58 0.02
N ALA A 99 -9.86 -17.28 1.28
CA ALA A 99 -11.14 -16.74 1.66
C ALA A 99 -11.39 -15.36 1.03
N GLU A 100 -10.38 -14.50 0.99
CA GLU A 100 -10.48 -13.20 0.34
C GLU A 100 -10.52 -13.31 -1.18
N LEU A 101 -9.61 -14.11 -1.76
CA LEU A 101 -9.57 -14.31 -3.21
C LEU A 101 -10.82 -15.00 -3.76
N SER A 102 -11.55 -15.78 -2.95
CA SER A 102 -12.79 -16.45 -3.33
C SER A 102 -14.05 -15.74 -2.82
N GLU A 103 -13.93 -14.51 -2.35
CA GLU A 103 -15.07 -13.71 -1.90
C GLU A 103 -16.14 -13.58 -3.01
N ALA A 104 -17.41 -13.82 -2.64
CA ALA A 104 -18.50 -13.88 -3.60
C ALA A 104 -18.60 -12.60 -4.46
N THR A 105 -18.47 -11.44 -3.83
CA THR A 105 -18.47 -10.15 -4.54
C THR A 105 -17.34 -10.07 -5.57
N ILE A 106 -16.15 -10.53 -5.22
CA ILE A 106 -14.99 -10.51 -6.14
C ILE A 106 -15.20 -11.48 -7.31
N ASN A 107 -15.76 -12.68 -7.05
CA ASN A 107 -16.10 -13.65 -8.09
C ASN A 107 -17.11 -13.09 -9.10
N ILE A 108 -18.20 -12.47 -8.61
CA ILE A 108 -19.23 -11.85 -9.47
C ILE A 108 -18.60 -10.77 -10.36
N LEU A 109 -17.73 -9.93 -9.81
CA LEU A 109 -17.05 -8.89 -10.58
C LEU A 109 -16.04 -9.47 -11.57
N ALA A 110 -15.33 -10.53 -11.20
CA ALA A 110 -14.42 -11.24 -12.09
C ALA A 110 -15.14 -11.78 -13.34
N GLU A 111 -16.31 -12.41 -13.15
CA GLU A 111 -17.16 -12.86 -14.24
C GLU A 111 -17.68 -11.69 -15.08
N LYS A 112 -18.20 -10.63 -14.44
CA LYS A 112 -18.74 -9.44 -15.11
C LYS A 112 -17.73 -8.80 -16.08
N TYR A 113 -16.46 -8.74 -15.69
CA TYR A 113 -15.40 -8.11 -16.48
C TYR A 113 -14.56 -9.08 -17.29
N ASN A 114 -14.85 -10.38 -17.24
CA ASN A 114 -14.02 -11.44 -17.83
C ASN A 114 -12.54 -11.33 -17.41
N LYS A 115 -12.32 -11.17 -16.09
CA LYS A 115 -11.02 -11.03 -15.44
C LYS A 115 -10.89 -12.06 -14.30
N ASN A 116 -9.67 -12.27 -13.82
CA ASN A 116 -9.50 -13.04 -12.59
C ASN A 116 -9.64 -12.15 -11.34
N ASN A 117 -9.82 -12.77 -10.18
CA ASN A 117 -10.05 -12.09 -8.90
C ASN A 117 -8.90 -11.14 -8.53
N GLY A 118 -7.66 -11.53 -8.78
CA GLY A 118 -6.50 -10.68 -8.55
C GLY A 118 -6.53 -9.40 -9.39
N GLN A 119 -6.95 -9.49 -10.65
CA GLN A 119 -7.11 -8.32 -11.53
C GLN A 119 -8.18 -7.36 -11.02
N ILE A 120 -9.29 -7.85 -10.49
CA ILE A 120 -10.34 -7.02 -9.88
C ILE A 120 -9.79 -6.24 -8.69
N ILE A 121 -9.08 -6.92 -7.78
CA ILE A 121 -8.48 -6.28 -6.59
C ILE A 121 -7.43 -5.25 -6.99
N ILE A 122 -6.54 -5.58 -7.94
CA ILE A 122 -5.53 -4.65 -8.44
C ILE A 122 -6.19 -3.42 -9.06
N LYS A 123 -7.24 -3.63 -9.87
CA LYS A 123 -7.99 -2.53 -10.49
C LYS A 123 -8.66 -1.63 -9.46
N TRP A 124 -9.28 -2.21 -8.43
CA TRP A 124 -9.88 -1.47 -7.32
C TRP A 124 -8.84 -0.58 -6.61
N LEU A 125 -7.64 -1.09 -6.31
CA LEU A 125 -6.56 -0.30 -5.72
C LEU A 125 -6.14 0.86 -6.63
N LEU A 126 -5.90 0.59 -7.91
CA LEU A 126 -5.51 1.62 -8.88
C LEU A 126 -6.55 2.73 -9.01
N GLN A 127 -7.85 2.39 -9.03
CA GLN A 127 -8.93 3.39 -9.10
C GLN A 127 -9.07 4.22 -7.82
N ARG A 128 -8.54 3.74 -6.69
CA ARG A 128 -8.40 4.50 -5.45
C ARG A 128 -7.13 5.36 -5.39
N GLY A 129 -6.31 5.37 -6.46
CA GLY A 129 -5.02 6.07 -6.48
C GLY A 129 -3.95 5.39 -5.64
N ILE A 130 -4.08 4.09 -5.40
CA ILE A 130 -3.15 3.28 -4.60
C ILE A 130 -2.30 2.42 -5.55
N LEU A 131 -0.98 2.42 -5.39
CA LEU A 131 -0.07 1.61 -6.17
C LEU A 131 0.10 0.21 -5.54
N PRO A 132 -0.38 -0.88 -6.17
CA PRO A 132 -0.25 -2.22 -5.60
C PRO A 132 1.16 -2.81 -5.83
N VAL A 133 1.78 -3.34 -4.76
CA VAL A 133 3.03 -4.09 -4.84
C VAL A 133 2.72 -5.58 -4.79
N VAL A 134 2.66 -6.21 -5.97
CA VAL A 134 2.19 -7.60 -6.12
C VAL A 134 3.36 -8.56 -6.31
N LYS A 135 3.47 -9.56 -5.44
CA LYS A 135 4.43 -10.67 -5.60
C LYS A 135 3.81 -11.79 -6.45
N SER A 136 4.52 -12.27 -7.46
CA SER A 136 4.22 -13.54 -8.12
C SER A 136 5.48 -14.19 -8.68
N ALA A 137 5.60 -15.52 -8.49
CA ALA A 137 6.63 -16.35 -9.14
C ALA A 137 6.11 -16.95 -10.47
N SER A 138 4.81 -16.88 -10.74
CA SER A 138 4.21 -17.38 -11.99
C SER A 138 4.26 -16.32 -13.09
N PRO A 139 4.91 -16.60 -14.24
CA PRO A 139 4.91 -15.68 -15.38
C PRO A 139 3.49 -15.37 -15.90
N GLN A 140 2.57 -16.33 -15.80
CA GLN A 140 1.17 -16.13 -16.17
C GLN A 140 0.50 -15.11 -15.26
N ASN A 141 0.66 -15.23 -13.93
CA ASN A 141 0.09 -14.29 -12.98
C ASN A 141 0.72 -12.91 -13.10
N GLN A 142 2.04 -12.83 -13.37
CA GLN A 142 2.71 -11.55 -13.60
C GLN A 142 2.09 -10.81 -14.79
N ARG A 143 1.86 -11.51 -15.91
CA ARG A 143 1.18 -10.93 -17.08
C ARG A 143 -0.25 -10.53 -16.77
N ALA A 144 -1.01 -11.39 -16.08
CA ALA A 144 -2.37 -11.07 -15.67
C ALA A 144 -2.44 -9.84 -14.77
N ASN A 145 -1.54 -9.72 -13.79
CA ASN A 145 -1.48 -8.57 -12.88
C ASN A 145 -1.22 -7.23 -13.59
N LEU A 146 -0.54 -7.26 -14.76
CA LEU A 146 -0.33 -6.08 -15.60
C LEU A 146 -1.51 -5.79 -16.55
N ASN A 147 -2.34 -6.80 -16.86
CA ASN A 147 -3.47 -6.67 -17.78
C ASN A 147 -4.73 -6.16 -17.06
N VAL A 148 -4.66 -4.95 -16.51
CA VAL A 148 -5.70 -4.31 -15.70
C VAL A 148 -6.09 -2.91 -16.20
N PHE A 149 -5.58 -2.50 -17.37
CA PHE A 149 -5.81 -1.17 -17.92
C PHE A 149 -6.90 -1.12 -18.98
N ASP A 150 -7.38 -2.26 -19.45
CA ASP A 150 -8.38 -2.42 -20.51
C ASP A 150 -9.83 -2.46 -20.01
N PHE A 151 -10.07 -2.30 -18.72
CA PHE A 151 -11.42 -2.23 -18.12
C PHE A 151 -11.45 -1.23 -16.97
N GLN A 152 -12.66 -0.90 -16.51
CA GLN A 152 -12.86 0.00 -15.37
C GLN A 152 -14.06 -0.48 -14.54
N LEU A 153 -13.87 -0.54 -13.22
CA LEU A 153 -14.93 -0.83 -12.26
C LEU A 153 -15.86 0.37 -12.18
N THR A 154 -17.16 0.13 -12.13
CA THR A 154 -18.16 1.18 -11.92
C THR A 154 -18.11 1.71 -10.47
N SER A 155 -18.72 2.87 -10.21
CA SER A 155 -18.81 3.41 -8.84
C SER A 155 -19.49 2.46 -7.87
N ASP A 156 -20.46 1.66 -8.34
CA ASP A 156 -21.17 0.71 -7.50
C ASP A 156 -20.32 -0.55 -7.24
N ASP A 157 -19.54 -1.02 -8.22
CA ASP A 157 -18.57 -2.10 -8.01
C ASP A 157 -17.49 -1.68 -6.99
N MET A 158 -17.00 -0.46 -7.08
CA MET A 158 -16.04 0.10 -6.11
C MET A 158 -16.62 0.12 -4.70
N LYS A 159 -17.88 0.56 -4.53
CA LYS A 159 -18.57 0.55 -3.24
C LYS A 159 -18.73 -0.86 -2.67
N GLN A 160 -19.08 -1.85 -3.50
CA GLN A 160 -19.20 -3.24 -3.07
C GLN A 160 -17.86 -3.78 -2.52
N LEU A 161 -16.76 -3.53 -3.23
CA LEU A 161 -15.43 -3.91 -2.75
C LEU A 161 -15.02 -3.16 -1.47
N ASP A 162 -15.37 -1.88 -1.37
CA ASP A 162 -15.12 -1.05 -0.19
C ASP A 162 -15.87 -1.51 1.06
N GLN A 163 -16.95 -2.28 0.91
CA GLN A 163 -17.76 -2.84 2.01
C GLN A 163 -17.21 -4.16 2.55
N LEU A 164 -16.23 -4.77 1.89
CA LEU A 164 -15.62 -6.02 2.34
C LEU A 164 -14.69 -5.84 3.55
N GLY A 165 -14.37 -4.60 3.91
CA GLY A 165 -13.51 -4.28 5.06
C GLY A 165 -14.09 -4.79 6.38
N ARG A 166 -13.22 -5.39 7.21
CA ARG A 166 -13.59 -5.95 8.52
C ARG A 166 -12.51 -5.67 9.56
N ALA A 167 -12.92 -5.69 10.85
CA ALA A 167 -12.03 -5.35 11.94
C ALA A 167 -10.87 -6.34 12.13
N ASP A 168 -11.06 -7.60 11.76
CA ASP A 168 -10.09 -8.70 11.78
C ASP A 168 -9.41 -8.92 10.42
N GLY A 169 -9.48 -7.95 9.52
CA GLY A 169 -9.02 -8.08 8.13
C GLY A 169 -7.51 -8.10 7.95
N ARG A 170 -6.70 -7.71 8.95
CA ARG A 170 -5.24 -7.73 8.84
C ARG A 170 -4.71 -9.14 8.54
N VAL A 171 -3.71 -9.21 7.66
CA VAL A 171 -3.03 -10.47 7.30
C VAL A 171 -2.17 -10.96 8.45
N ASP A 172 -1.47 -10.05 9.11
CA ASP A 172 -0.64 -10.32 10.29
C ASP A 172 -1.10 -9.48 11.47
N ASN A 173 -0.91 -10.01 12.68
CA ASN A 173 -1.23 -9.31 13.94
C ASN A 173 -0.22 -8.18 14.28
N GLN A 174 0.45 -7.61 13.26
CA GLN A 174 1.43 -6.54 13.43
C GLN A 174 0.74 -5.18 13.37
N ASP A 175 0.43 -4.62 14.54
CA ASP A 175 -0.12 -3.26 14.63
C ASP A 175 1.04 -2.23 14.63
N PRO A 176 1.11 -1.32 13.63
CA PRO A 176 2.14 -0.28 13.57
C PRO A 176 2.22 0.62 14.80
N LYS A 177 1.15 0.69 15.61
CA LYS A 177 1.09 1.48 16.84
C LYS A 177 1.85 0.84 17.99
N THR A 178 2.05 -0.49 17.93
CA THR A 178 2.59 -1.26 19.07
C THR A 178 3.73 -2.20 18.69
N TYR A 179 3.94 -2.42 17.40
CA TYR A 179 4.98 -3.32 16.87
C TYR A 179 6.39 -2.85 17.16
#